data_a48ce5d9c2753a4d752d51b63547f6c6
#
_entry.id   a48ce5d9c2753a4d752d51b63547f6c6
#
_cell.length_a   1.000
_cell.length_b   1.000
_cell.length_c   1.000
_cell.angle_alpha   90.00
_cell.angle_beta   90.00
_cell.angle_gamma   90.00
#
_symmetry.space_group_name_H-M   'P 1'
#
loop_
_entity.id
_entity.type
_entity.pdbx_description
1 polymer ?
#
loop_
_entity_poly.entity_id
_entity_poly.type
_entity_poly.pdbx_seq_one_letter_code
_entity_poly.pdbx_strand_id
1 'polypeptide(L)'
;MTRTNGMGLGRAGMLALMTAVSLVLAGPALAQDGAPQAAGGPSLKIELNRLEPAGENCRTYMLVDNRGGPALKSLKLDLFAFDTEGVAQKRLAVELGPVQEKKTVVRLFDFPSIACPKVGRVLVNDVLACEGGDSSRESCLERIETTTKTSAAFDR
;
A
#
# COMPACT_ATOMS: atom_id res chain seq x y z
N MET A 1 -8.55 -20.11 73.63
CA MET A 1 -9.07 -19.21 74.66
C MET A 1 -9.92 -18.17 73.92
N THR A 2 -11.19 -18.46 73.94
CA THR A 2 -12.27 -17.75 74.69
C THR A 2 -12.53 -16.35 74.20
N ARG A 3 -13.64 -16.22 73.59
CA ARG A 3 -15.01 -15.74 73.99
C ARG A 3 -15.14 -14.27 73.65
N THR A 4 -16.22 -13.64 73.28
CA THR A 4 -17.67 -13.89 73.15
C THR A 4 -18.36 -12.63 72.68
N ASN A 5 -19.44 -12.85 71.96
CA ASN A 5 -20.74 -12.15 72.05
C ASN A 5 -20.86 -10.59 72.17
N GLY A 6 -21.73 -10.07 71.33
CA GLY A 6 -22.41 -8.83 71.54
C GLY A 6 -23.56 -8.63 70.53
N MET A 7 -24.71 -9.20 70.93
CA MET A 7 -26.02 -9.00 70.28
C MET A 7 -26.55 -7.62 70.66
N GLY A 8 -27.09 -6.89 69.68
CA GLY A 8 -27.79 -5.63 69.91
C GLY A 8 -28.88 -5.43 68.87
N LEU A 9 -30.10 -5.85 69.26
CA LEU A 9 -31.36 -5.52 68.56
C LEU A 9 -31.73 -4.04 68.82
N GLY A 10 -32.24 -3.39 67.74
CA GLY A 10 -32.85 -2.08 67.94
C GLY A 10 -33.52 -1.52 66.68
N ARG A 11 -34.78 -1.89 66.47
CA ARG A 11 -35.94 -1.08 66.05
C ARG A 11 -35.86 -0.14 64.85
N ALA A 12 -36.60 -0.52 63.80
CA ALA A 12 -37.79 0.17 63.23
C ALA A 12 -37.71 1.67 62.94
N GLY A 13 -37.83 1.98 61.68
CA GLY A 13 -38.11 3.33 61.11
C GLY A 13 -38.31 3.24 59.62
N MET A 14 -39.37 3.04 59.22
CA MET A 14 -40.47 3.26 58.29
C MET A 14 -40.18 4.38 57.28
N LEU A 15 -40.52 4.08 56.01
CA LEU A 15 -40.91 4.92 54.84
C LEU A 15 -39.93 6.00 54.32
N ALA A 16 -39.53 5.80 53.10
CA ALA A 16 -39.96 6.63 51.97
C ALA A 16 -39.52 5.99 50.66
N LEU A 17 -40.48 5.55 49.88
CA LEU A 17 -40.34 5.22 48.45
C LEU A 17 -40.03 6.50 47.70
N MET A 18 -38.88 6.58 47.06
CA MET A 18 -38.66 7.45 45.93
C MET A 18 -38.01 6.64 44.82
N THR A 19 -38.86 6.17 43.90
CA THR A 19 -38.46 5.58 42.67
C THR A 19 -37.92 6.67 41.74
N ALA A 20 -36.61 6.83 41.68
CA ALA A 20 -35.97 7.61 40.63
C ALA A 20 -35.85 6.72 39.38
N VAL A 21 -36.77 6.94 38.46
CA VAL A 21 -36.66 6.34 37.10
C VAL A 21 -35.55 7.09 36.38
N SER A 22 -34.36 6.51 36.37
CA SER A 22 -33.26 6.95 35.51
C SER A 22 -33.51 6.53 34.08
N LEU A 23 -34.01 7.45 33.28
CA LEU A 23 -34.17 7.27 31.83
C LEU A 23 -32.75 7.30 31.21
N VAL A 24 -32.18 6.12 30.96
CA VAL A 24 -30.94 5.99 30.21
C VAL A 24 -31.28 6.23 28.72
N LEU A 25 -31.02 7.42 28.24
CA LEU A 25 -31.01 7.72 26.81
C LEU A 25 -29.78 7.03 26.20
N ALA A 26 -29.98 5.82 25.67
CA ALA A 26 -29.03 5.16 24.80
C ALA A 26 -29.01 5.91 23.47
N GLY A 27 -28.07 6.85 23.33
CA GLY A 27 -27.78 7.47 22.04
C GLY A 27 -27.22 6.42 21.07
N PRO A 28 -27.60 6.46 19.79
CA PRO A 28 -26.98 5.58 18.80
C PRO A 28 -25.48 5.90 18.72
N ALA A 29 -24.64 4.94 19.10
CA ALA A 29 -23.23 4.99 18.81
C ALA A 29 -23.08 4.90 17.28
N LEU A 30 -22.82 6.01 16.62
CA LEU A 30 -22.34 6.03 15.25
C LEU A 30 -20.99 5.33 15.25
N ALA A 31 -20.96 4.06 14.84
CA ALA A 31 -19.76 3.37 14.48
C ALA A 31 -19.14 4.18 13.33
N GLN A 32 -18.08 4.93 13.62
CA GLN A 32 -17.21 5.47 12.59
C GLN A 32 -16.46 4.26 12.02
N ASP A 33 -16.91 3.78 10.88
CA ASP A 33 -16.09 2.94 10.01
C ASP A 33 -14.87 3.77 9.62
N GLY A 34 -13.86 3.73 10.48
CA GLY A 34 -12.51 4.17 10.16
C GLY A 34 -11.98 3.22 9.11
N ALA A 35 -12.19 3.53 7.84
CA ALA A 35 -11.42 2.91 6.78
C ALA A 35 -9.95 3.01 7.17
N PRO A 36 -9.16 1.92 7.09
CA PRO A 36 -7.73 1.99 7.38
C PRO A 36 -7.12 3.04 6.45
N GLN A 37 -6.73 4.18 7.01
CA GLN A 37 -5.91 5.14 6.31
C GLN A 37 -4.60 4.41 6.00
N ALA A 38 -4.40 4.10 4.72
CA ALA A 38 -3.11 3.66 4.25
C ALA A 38 -2.07 4.69 4.73
N ALA A 39 -1.16 4.24 5.59
CA ALA A 39 -0.06 5.04 6.12
C ALA A 39 1.00 5.22 5.03
N GLY A 40 0.64 5.87 3.94
CA GLY A 40 1.48 6.20 2.82
C GLY A 40 0.82 7.34 2.06
N GLY A 41 1.60 8.31 1.63
CA GLY A 41 1.12 9.42 0.79
C GLY A 41 0.42 8.89 -0.48
N PRO A 42 -0.02 9.79 -1.37
CA PRO A 42 -0.79 9.42 -2.56
C PRO A 42 -0.05 8.36 -3.40
N SER A 43 -0.78 7.38 -3.91
CA SER A 43 -0.21 6.24 -4.63
C SER A 43 0.55 6.67 -5.89
N LEU A 44 1.65 5.97 -6.16
CA LEU A 44 2.45 6.05 -7.38
C LEU A 44 2.15 4.78 -8.19
N LYS A 45 1.28 4.90 -9.20
CA LYS A 45 0.87 3.73 -9.98
C LYS A 45 1.85 3.48 -11.11
N ILE A 46 2.31 2.25 -11.21
CA ILE A 46 3.19 1.81 -12.30
C ILE A 46 2.50 0.64 -13.01
N GLU A 47 2.32 0.78 -14.31
CA GLU A 47 1.66 -0.21 -15.13
C GLU A 47 2.62 -0.78 -16.17
N LEU A 48 2.77 -2.10 -16.21
CA LEU A 48 3.36 -2.81 -17.32
C LEU A 48 2.35 -2.83 -18.46
N ASN A 49 2.42 -1.82 -19.34
CA ASN A 49 1.38 -1.58 -20.33
C ASN A 49 1.52 -2.46 -21.57
N ARG A 50 2.76 -2.65 -22.07
CA ARG A 50 3.00 -3.41 -23.29
C ARG A 50 4.40 -4.03 -23.29
N LEU A 51 4.48 -5.22 -23.89
CA LEU A 51 5.71 -5.89 -24.27
C LEU A 51 5.73 -6.05 -25.80
N GLU A 52 6.82 -5.63 -26.44
CA GLU A 52 6.96 -5.62 -27.90
C GLU A 52 8.31 -6.21 -28.33
N PRO A 53 8.35 -7.18 -29.22
CA PRO A 53 9.61 -7.71 -29.74
C PRO A 53 10.48 -6.60 -30.38
N ALA A 54 11.76 -6.55 -29.98
CA ALA A 54 12.76 -5.63 -30.49
C ALA A 54 14.05 -6.41 -30.79
N GLY A 55 14.03 -7.18 -31.90
CA GLY A 55 15.09 -8.15 -32.20
C GLY A 55 15.15 -9.25 -31.14
N GLU A 56 16.32 -9.43 -30.54
CA GLU A 56 16.51 -10.41 -29.43
C GLU A 56 16.07 -9.87 -28.06
N ASN A 57 15.64 -8.60 -27.99
CA ASN A 57 15.25 -7.94 -26.75
C ASN A 57 13.73 -7.87 -26.64
N CYS A 58 13.25 -7.65 -25.42
CA CYS A 58 11.85 -7.34 -25.17
C CYS A 58 11.71 -5.87 -24.79
N ARG A 59 11.19 -5.05 -25.70
CA ARG A 59 10.84 -3.65 -25.43
C ARG A 59 9.65 -3.59 -24.52
N THR A 60 9.81 -2.83 -23.45
CA THR A 60 8.82 -2.67 -22.40
C THR A 60 8.31 -1.25 -22.39
N TYR A 61 6.99 -1.11 -22.42
CA TYR A 61 6.29 0.16 -22.23
C TYR A 61 5.76 0.17 -20.80
N MET A 62 6.26 1.10 -20.01
CA MET A 62 5.87 1.28 -18.62
C MET A 62 5.19 2.63 -18.43
N LEU A 63 3.97 2.60 -17.92
CA LEU A 63 3.19 3.79 -17.61
C LEU A 63 3.39 4.15 -16.15
N VAL A 64 3.76 5.39 -15.88
CA VAL A 64 3.93 5.92 -14.51
C VAL A 64 2.90 7.01 -14.29
N ASP A 65 1.98 6.77 -13.38
CA ASP A 65 0.91 7.69 -12.99
C ASP A 65 1.22 8.32 -11.63
N ASN A 66 1.59 9.59 -11.64
CA ASN A 66 1.90 10.39 -10.45
C ASN A 66 0.84 11.48 -10.19
N ARG A 67 -0.42 11.22 -10.56
CA ARG A 67 -1.48 12.24 -10.43
C ARG A 67 -1.79 12.64 -9.00
N GLY A 68 -1.48 11.80 -8.04
CA GLY A 68 -1.71 12.05 -6.61
C GLY A 68 -0.47 12.53 -5.85
N GLY A 69 0.72 12.55 -6.44
CA GLY A 69 1.98 12.81 -5.74
C GLY A 69 2.72 14.07 -6.17
N PRO A 70 3.74 14.49 -5.41
CA PRO A 70 4.63 15.58 -5.77
C PRO A 70 5.47 15.22 -7.00
N ALA A 71 6.03 16.24 -7.67
CA ALA A 71 6.94 16.00 -8.78
C ALA A 71 8.18 15.21 -8.33
N LEU A 72 8.52 14.19 -9.11
CA LEU A 72 9.72 13.37 -8.92
C LEU A 72 10.77 13.80 -9.95
N LYS A 73 11.96 14.12 -9.50
CA LYS A 73 13.12 14.42 -10.35
C LYS A 73 13.78 13.16 -10.88
N SER A 74 13.77 12.11 -10.06
CA SER A 74 14.27 10.78 -10.38
C SER A 74 13.34 9.73 -9.75
N LEU A 75 13.09 8.67 -10.50
CA LEU A 75 12.45 7.43 -10.03
C LEU A 75 13.17 6.28 -10.70
N LYS A 76 14.15 5.72 -10.02
CA LYS A 76 14.95 4.62 -10.55
C LYS A 76 14.59 3.33 -9.83
N LEU A 77 14.19 2.34 -10.62
CA LEU A 77 13.77 1.03 -10.11
C LEU A 77 14.80 -0.04 -10.45
N ASP A 78 14.91 -1.02 -9.56
CA ASP A 78 15.57 -2.29 -9.79
C ASP A 78 14.53 -3.31 -10.19
N LEU A 79 14.56 -3.77 -11.43
CA LEU A 79 13.58 -4.70 -12.00
C LEU A 79 14.21 -6.06 -12.27
N PHE A 80 13.46 -7.13 -12.00
CA PHE A 80 13.77 -8.47 -12.46
C PHE A 80 12.72 -8.94 -13.46
N ALA A 81 13.17 -9.53 -14.58
CA ALA A 81 12.30 -10.30 -15.47
C ALA A 81 12.52 -11.78 -15.22
N PHE A 82 11.43 -12.49 -15.02
CA PHE A 82 11.37 -13.95 -14.87
C PHE A 82 10.75 -14.54 -16.13
N ASP A 83 11.16 -15.76 -16.47
CA ASP A 83 10.51 -16.49 -17.55
C ASP A 83 9.13 -17.06 -17.12
N THR A 84 8.50 -17.77 -18.04
CA THR A 84 7.20 -18.42 -17.81
C THR A 84 7.27 -19.59 -16.82
N GLU A 85 8.45 -20.05 -16.48
CA GLU A 85 8.73 -21.11 -15.51
C GLU A 85 9.06 -20.53 -14.12
N GLY A 86 9.12 -19.18 -14.02
CA GLY A 86 9.42 -18.47 -12.77
C GLY A 86 10.91 -18.35 -12.48
N VAL A 87 11.78 -18.59 -13.46
CA VAL A 87 13.23 -18.46 -13.29
C VAL A 87 13.66 -17.03 -13.63
N ALA A 88 14.42 -16.40 -12.75
CA ALA A 88 14.95 -15.04 -12.97
C ALA A 88 15.95 -15.04 -14.14
N GLN A 89 15.63 -14.30 -15.18
CA GLN A 89 16.41 -14.24 -16.41
C GLN A 89 17.26 -12.98 -16.52
N LYS A 90 16.68 -11.83 -16.16
CA LYS A 90 17.33 -10.53 -16.33
C LYS A 90 17.07 -9.63 -15.14
N ARG A 91 18.09 -8.82 -14.81
CA ARG A 91 17.99 -7.70 -13.86
C ARG A 91 18.33 -6.42 -14.58
N LEU A 92 17.57 -5.37 -14.36
CA LEU A 92 17.75 -4.09 -15.01
C LEU A 92 17.44 -2.93 -14.07
N ALA A 93 18.36 -1.97 -13.97
CA ALA A 93 18.09 -0.70 -13.32
C ALA A 93 17.51 0.28 -14.34
N VAL A 94 16.29 0.75 -14.11
CA VAL A 94 15.54 1.58 -15.06
C VAL A 94 15.22 2.93 -14.44
N GLU A 95 15.56 4.04 -15.14
CA GLU A 95 15.13 5.38 -14.77
C GLU A 95 13.77 5.68 -15.41
N LEU A 96 12.76 5.88 -14.59
CA LEU A 96 11.40 6.23 -15.00
C LEU A 96 11.08 7.72 -14.81
N GLY A 97 11.92 8.45 -14.10
CA GLY A 97 11.82 9.90 -13.92
C GLY A 97 12.38 10.71 -15.11
N PRO A 98 12.29 12.03 -15.08
CA PRO A 98 11.46 12.80 -14.15
C PRO A 98 9.95 12.62 -14.42
N VAL A 99 9.13 12.71 -13.36
CA VAL A 99 7.67 12.68 -13.46
C VAL A 99 7.11 13.90 -12.76
N GLN A 100 6.43 14.75 -13.48
CA GLN A 100 5.81 15.94 -12.90
C GLN A 100 4.61 15.56 -12.03
N GLU A 101 4.22 16.44 -11.11
CA GLU A 101 2.97 16.29 -10.37
C GLU A 101 1.77 16.25 -11.32
N LYS A 102 0.72 15.51 -10.97
CA LYS A 102 -0.52 15.37 -11.74
C LYS A 102 -0.31 14.88 -13.18
N LYS A 103 0.82 14.23 -13.46
CA LYS A 103 1.15 13.70 -14.78
C LYS A 103 1.22 12.18 -14.79
N THR A 104 0.83 11.66 -15.95
CA THR A 104 1.11 10.28 -16.35
C THR A 104 2.11 10.34 -17.50
N VAL A 105 3.14 9.52 -17.43
CA VAL A 105 4.18 9.43 -18.47
C VAL A 105 4.36 7.98 -18.90
N VAL A 106 4.79 7.78 -20.14
CA VAL A 106 5.21 6.47 -20.65
C VAL A 106 6.72 6.45 -20.75
N ARG A 107 7.33 5.36 -20.28
CA ARG A 107 8.77 5.10 -20.39
C ARG A 107 8.99 3.82 -21.15
N LEU A 108 10.01 3.84 -21.99
CA LEU A 108 10.42 2.71 -22.81
C LEU A 108 11.83 2.29 -22.42
N PHE A 109 12.01 0.98 -22.29
CA PHE A 109 13.32 0.36 -22.13
C PHE A 109 13.26 -1.07 -22.65
N ASP A 110 14.42 -1.67 -22.87
CA ASP A 110 14.50 -3.02 -23.40
C ASP A 110 15.10 -3.96 -22.33
N PHE A 111 14.44 -5.08 -22.04
CA PHE A 111 15.10 -6.20 -21.39
C PHE A 111 15.99 -6.90 -22.43
N PRO A 112 17.31 -6.91 -22.24
CA PRO A 112 18.22 -7.45 -23.24
C PRO A 112 18.20 -8.99 -23.26
N SER A 113 18.35 -9.56 -24.45
CA SER A 113 18.51 -11.01 -24.66
C SER A 113 17.44 -11.86 -23.98
N ILE A 114 16.19 -11.41 -24.04
CA ILE A 114 15.00 -12.18 -23.68
C ILE A 114 13.88 -11.84 -24.65
N ALA A 115 13.30 -12.85 -25.27
CA ALA A 115 12.15 -12.65 -26.16
C ALA A 115 10.89 -12.37 -25.33
N CYS A 116 10.05 -11.42 -25.76
CA CYS A 116 8.84 -11.03 -25.01
C CYS A 116 7.91 -12.20 -24.65
N PRO A 117 7.66 -13.19 -25.51
CA PRO A 117 6.83 -14.36 -25.13
C PRO A 117 7.42 -15.21 -23.99
N LYS A 118 8.70 -15.04 -23.69
CA LYS A 118 9.36 -15.71 -22.58
C LYS A 118 9.26 -14.97 -21.27
N VAL A 119 8.82 -13.71 -21.26
CA VAL A 119 8.64 -12.92 -20.04
C VAL A 119 7.31 -13.33 -19.38
N GLY A 120 7.39 -14.08 -18.29
CA GLY A 120 6.23 -14.52 -17.51
C GLY A 120 5.90 -13.57 -16.36
N ARG A 121 6.91 -12.85 -15.83
CA ARG A 121 6.76 -11.93 -14.69
C ARG A 121 7.82 -10.84 -14.75
N VAL A 122 7.44 -9.64 -14.33
CA VAL A 122 8.35 -8.54 -13.97
C VAL A 122 8.13 -8.20 -12.50
N LEU A 123 9.21 -8.07 -11.73
CA LEU A 123 9.18 -7.73 -10.30
C LEU A 123 9.89 -6.40 -10.08
N VAL A 124 9.27 -5.48 -9.35
CA VAL A 124 9.94 -4.34 -8.73
C VAL A 124 10.65 -4.85 -7.49
N ASN A 125 11.95 -5.11 -7.61
CA ASN A 125 12.76 -5.65 -6.52
C ASN A 125 13.10 -4.56 -5.49
N ASP A 126 13.40 -3.34 -5.95
CA ASP A 126 13.74 -2.21 -5.08
C ASP A 126 13.56 -0.87 -5.80
N VAL A 127 13.54 0.21 -5.02
CA VAL A 127 13.65 1.60 -5.49
C VAL A 127 15.09 2.05 -5.27
N LEU A 128 15.84 2.25 -6.35
CA LEU A 128 17.26 2.67 -6.29
C LEU A 128 17.42 4.17 -6.07
N ALA A 129 16.50 4.97 -6.62
CA ALA A 129 16.41 6.41 -6.40
C ALA A 129 14.95 6.86 -6.45
N CYS A 130 14.59 7.78 -5.58
CA CYS A 130 13.32 8.49 -5.60
C CYS A 130 13.57 9.90 -5.05
N GLU A 131 13.64 10.87 -5.94
CA GLU A 131 14.02 12.24 -5.61
C GLU A 131 12.91 13.21 -6.00
N GLY A 132 12.45 14.01 -5.06
CA GLY A 132 11.44 15.04 -5.26
C GLY A 132 10.52 15.20 -4.05
N GLY A 133 10.23 16.44 -3.66
CA GLY A 133 9.50 16.74 -2.43
C GLY A 133 10.18 16.09 -1.22
N ASP A 134 9.38 15.55 -0.31
CA ASP A 134 9.84 14.82 0.89
C ASP A 134 9.94 13.29 0.63
N SER A 135 10.14 12.89 -0.64
CA SER A 135 10.20 11.47 -1.01
C SER A 135 11.52 10.85 -0.60
N SER A 136 11.47 9.63 -0.04
CA SER A 136 12.60 8.73 0.18
C SER A 136 12.42 7.46 -0.64
N ARG A 137 13.46 6.63 -0.74
CA ARG A 137 13.37 5.33 -1.44
C ARG A 137 12.29 4.45 -0.80
N GLU A 138 12.28 4.38 0.53
CA GLU A 138 11.35 3.59 1.32
C GLU A 138 9.91 4.07 1.14
N SER A 139 9.68 5.39 1.27
CA SER A 139 8.34 5.97 1.09
C SER A 139 7.82 5.80 -0.34
N CYS A 140 8.70 5.83 -1.33
CA CYS A 140 8.32 5.57 -2.71
C CYS A 140 7.96 4.09 -2.93
N LEU A 141 8.75 3.16 -2.37
CA LEU A 141 8.47 1.73 -2.48
C LEU A 141 7.10 1.39 -1.85
N GLU A 142 6.79 1.96 -0.69
CA GLU A 142 5.50 1.76 -0.02
C GLU A 142 4.31 2.27 -0.85
N ARG A 143 4.51 3.37 -1.59
CA ARG A 143 3.48 4.03 -2.41
C ARG A 143 3.29 3.40 -3.78
N ILE A 144 4.24 2.59 -4.26
CA ILE A 144 4.14 1.94 -5.58
C ILE A 144 2.97 0.95 -5.58
N GLU A 145 2.05 1.16 -6.50
CA GLU A 145 1.00 0.21 -6.88
C GLU A 145 1.30 -0.30 -8.28
N THR A 146 1.39 -1.61 -8.43
CA THR A 146 1.69 -2.27 -9.70
C THR A 146 0.45 -2.81 -10.37
N THR A 147 0.35 -2.64 -11.69
CA THR A 147 -0.70 -3.23 -12.52
C THR A 147 -0.11 -3.68 -13.86
N THR A 148 -0.79 -4.57 -14.58
CA THR A 148 -0.37 -5.01 -15.92
C THR A 148 -1.53 -5.05 -16.92
N LYS A 149 -1.22 -4.81 -18.20
CA LYS A 149 -2.08 -5.02 -19.37
C LYS A 149 -1.54 -6.13 -20.25
N THR A 150 -0.47 -6.77 -19.85
CA THR A 150 0.18 -7.86 -20.59
C THR A 150 -0.17 -9.22 -20.00
N SER A 151 0.27 -10.30 -20.64
CA SER A 151 0.18 -11.65 -20.08
C SER A 151 1.19 -11.91 -18.96
N ALA A 152 2.25 -11.10 -18.86
CA ALA A 152 3.23 -11.19 -17.79
C ALA A 152 2.68 -10.57 -16.50
N ALA A 153 2.88 -11.22 -15.36
CA ALA A 153 2.58 -10.63 -14.06
C ALA A 153 3.50 -9.44 -13.78
N PHE A 154 3.01 -8.46 -13.04
CA PHE A 154 3.81 -7.32 -12.59
C PHE A 154 3.47 -7.00 -11.13
N ASP A 155 4.45 -7.16 -10.27
CA ASP A 155 4.28 -7.01 -8.81
C ASP A 155 5.54 -6.45 -8.13
N ARG A 156 5.50 -6.29 -6.80
CA ARG A 156 6.58 -5.82 -5.93
C ARG A 156 6.66 -6.65 -4.65
#